data_cfecc24b02fe716a7b2c78dcdb9465e8
#
_entry.id   cfecc24b02fe716a7b2c78dcdb9465e8
#
_cell.length_a   1.000
_cell.length_b   1.000
_cell.length_c   1.000
_cell.angle_alpha   90.00
_cell.angle_beta   90.00
_cell.angle_gamma   90.00
#
_symmetry.space_group_name_H-M   'P 1'
#
loop_
_entity.id
_entity.type
_entity.pdbx_description
1 polymer ?
#
loop_
_entity_poly.entity_id
_entity_poly.type
_entity_poly.pdbx_seq_one_letter_code
_entity_poly.pdbx_strand_id
1 'polypeptide(L)'
;LSEFILKVETGSVYDEFDSIPLCRMTNNNLFQDGRLSENIERNRFPDVIPYDDTRVRLIPVKENLQGYINASHVKIRIQNTIYSYIATESPLPLTIYDFWRMISLNNIHVVVMLIGDFIENDHQICARYFPLKKENILRTNEFEIELISEQIRVDFIIRHFRMYTINGQRIRTVAHLQYTAWDDNQLPLECQSFIDFVNEVDCVRRYYGETNPCLVHCTAGIESEHTKCAKSDARTSNVIS
;
A
#
# COMPACT_ATOMS: atom_id res chain seq x y z
N LEU A 1 17.99 22.45 -5.91
CA LEU A 1 16.92 23.13 -5.14
C LEU A 1 16.48 24.43 -5.83
N SER A 2 17.45 25.31 -6.21
CA SER A 2 17.16 26.60 -6.89
C SER A 2 16.42 26.44 -8.23
N GLU A 3 16.77 25.44 -9.02
CA GLU A 3 16.08 25.11 -10.27
C GLU A 3 14.63 24.67 -10.04
N PHE A 4 14.40 23.85 -9.02
CA PHE A 4 13.03 23.42 -8.67
C PHE A 4 12.19 24.59 -8.17
N ILE A 5 12.73 25.46 -7.31
CA ILE A 5 12.04 26.67 -6.84
C ILE A 5 11.63 27.54 -8.04
N LEU A 6 12.54 27.76 -8.99
CA LEU A 6 12.24 28.53 -10.20
C LEU A 6 11.11 27.90 -11.02
N LYS A 7 11.08 26.58 -11.17
CA LYS A 7 10.01 25.86 -11.86
C LYS A 7 8.65 26.03 -11.15
N VAL A 8 8.64 26.02 -9.82
CA VAL A 8 7.43 26.26 -9.02
C VAL A 8 6.94 27.71 -9.22
N GLU A 9 7.86 28.69 -9.10
CA GLU A 9 7.53 30.11 -9.28
C GLU A 9 7.05 30.46 -10.69
N THR A 10 7.58 29.81 -11.70
CA THR A 10 7.16 29.99 -13.11
C THR A 10 5.95 29.16 -13.52
N GLY A 11 5.49 28.25 -12.67
CA GLY A 11 4.41 27.31 -12.98
C GLY A 11 4.81 26.14 -13.91
N SER A 12 6.07 26.10 -14.40
CA SER A 12 6.51 25.06 -15.33
C SER A 12 6.55 23.67 -14.75
N VAL A 13 6.48 23.53 -13.41
CA VAL A 13 6.31 22.24 -12.74
C VAL A 13 4.95 21.60 -13.11
N TYR A 14 3.92 22.39 -13.33
CA TYR A 14 2.60 21.90 -13.74
C TYR A 14 2.61 21.44 -15.20
N ASP A 15 3.33 22.16 -16.08
CA ASP A 15 3.50 21.76 -17.49
C ASP A 15 4.28 20.43 -17.57
N GLU A 16 5.29 20.26 -16.73
CA GLU A 16 6.03 18.99 -16.61
C GLU A 16 5.12 17.86 -16.12
N PHE A 17 4.29 18.11 -15.12
CA PHE A 17 3.31 17.15 -14.61
C PHE A 17 2.28 16.76 -15.68
N ASP A 18 1.72 17.72 -16.37
CA ASP A 18 0.75 17.50 -17.45
C ASP A 18 1.34 16.77 -18.66
N SER A 19 2.67 16.88 -18.84
CA SER A 19 3.40 16.16 -19.89
C SER A 19 3.64 14.69 -19.57
N ILE A 20 3.47 14.25 -18.31
CA ILE A 20 3.58 12.84 -17.91
C ILE A 20 2.48 12.06 -18.64
N PRO A 21 2.85 11.05 -19.46
CA PRO A 21 1.84 10.27 -20.16
C PRO A 21 0.90 9.62 -19.14
N LEU A 22 -0.37 10.00 -19.18
CA LEU A 22 -1.40 9.24 -18.46
C LEU A 22 -1.36 7.83 -19.00
N CYS A 23 -0.86 6.89 -18.20
CA CYS A 23 -0.88 5.48 -18.54
C CYS A 23 -2.33 4.99 -18.51
N ARG A 24 -3.09 5.34 -19.57
CA ARG A 24 -4.43 4.78 -19.75
C ARG A 24 -4.26 3.29 -19.91
N MET A 25 -5.09 2.50 -19.24
CA MET A 25 -5.19 1.04 -19.41
C MET A 25 -5.72 0.69 -20.83
N THR A 26 -5.03 1.20 -21.86
CA THR A 26 -5.43 1.01 -23.26
C THR A 26 -5.12 -0.40 -23.76
N ASN A 27 -4.21 -1.12 -23.11
CA ASN A 27 -3.87 -2.47 -23.50
C ASN A 27 -4.37 -3.48 -22.46
N ASN A 28 -5.55 -4.04 -22.70
CA ASN A 28 -6.19 -5.04 -21.83
C ASN A 28 -5.35 -6.29 -21.59
N ASN A 29 -4.33 -6.55 -22.43
CA ASN A 29 -3.47 -7.73 -22.32
C ASN A 29 -2.43 -7.63 -21.18
N LEU A 30 -2.28 -6.47 -20.56
CA LEU A 30 -1.31 -6.25 -19.47
C LEU A 30 -1.91 -6.47 -18.08
N PHE A 31 -3.23 -6.71 -17.96
CA PHE A 31 -3.98 -6.76 -16.70
C PHE A 31 -4.95 -7.94 -16.66
N GLN A 32 -4.56 -9.08 -17.22
CA GLN A 32 -5.48 -10.22 -17.38
C GLN A 32 -5.80 -10.88 -16.05
N ASP A 33 -4.77 -11.09 -15.22
CA ASP A 33 -4.92 -11.82 -13.97
C ASP A 33 -5.91 -11.15 -13.01
N GLY A 34 -5.88 -9.81 -12.88
CA GLY A 34 -6.80 -9.07 -12.00
C GLY A 34 -8.25 -9.06 -12.49
N ARG A 35 -8.48 -9.35 -13.77
CA ARG A 35 -9.82 -9.36 -14.40
C ARG A 35 -10.47 -10.75 -14.46
N LEU A 36 -9.75 -11.79 -14.05
CA LEU A 36 -10.34 -13.11 -13.94
C LEU A 36 -11.53 -13.08 -12.97
N SER A 37 -12.60 -13.80 -13.31
CA SER A 37 -13.82 -13.85 -12.48
C SER A 37 -13.55 -14.18 -11.02
N GLU A 38 -12.56 -15.05 -10.76
CA GLU A 38 -12.14 -15.49 -9.44
C GLU A 38 -11.39 -14.42 -8.64
N ASN A 39 -10.91 -13.37 -9.34
CA ASN A 39 -10.08 -12.32 -8.74
C ASN A 39 -10.82 -10.97 -8.61
N ILE A 40 -11.97 -10.79 -9.25
CA ILE A 40 -12.73 -9.54 -9.25
C ILE A 40 -13.01 -9.06 -7.81
N GLU A 41 -13.51 -9.94 -6.95
CA GLU A 41 -13.85 -9.62 -5.56
C GLU A 41 -12.61 -9.38 -4.68
N ARG A 42 -11.40 -9.66 -5.19
CA ARG A 42 -10.12 -9.41 -4.52
C ARG A 42 -9.56 -8.03 -4.83
N ASN A 43 -10.26 -7.24 -5.64
CA ASN A 43 -9.92 -5.87 -5.97
C ASN A 43 -10.93 -4.93 -5.32
N ARG A 44 -10.44 -3.94 -4.58
CA ARG A 44 -11.28 -2.89 -3.98
C ARG A 44 -11.93 -2.02 -5.05
N PHE A 45 -11.16 -1.73 -6.11
CA PHE A 45 -11.61 -0.95 -7.26
C PHE A 45 -11.37 -1.75 -8.54
N PRO A 46 -12.41 -1.98 -9.36
CA PRO A 46 -12.30 -2.78 -10.58
C PRO A 46 -11.31 -2.21 -11.60
N ASP A 47 -11.09 -0.90 -11.56
CA ASP A 47 -10.26 -0.17 -12.52
C ASP A 47 -8.82 0.05 -12.02
N VAL A 48 -8.52 -0.34 -10.77
CA VAL A 48 -7.21 -0.21 -10.15
C VAL A 48 -6.66 -1.60 -9.88
N ILE A 49 -5.99 -2.17 -10.87
CA ILE A 49 -5.45 -3.53 -10.83
C ILE A 49 -3.97 -3.53 -11.24
N PRO A 50 -3.15 -4.43 -10.70
CA PRO A 50 -1.73 -4.49 -10.99
C PRO A 50 -1.46 -5.01 -12.39
N TYR A 51 -0.33 -4.61 -12.97
CA TYR A 51 0.21 -5.23 -14.19
C TYR A 51 0.60 -6.69 -13.94
N ASP A 52 0.32 -7.58 -14.90
CA ASP A 52 0.58 -9.01 -14.77
C ASP A 52 2.06 -9.36 -14.61
N ASP A 53 2.96 -8.54 -15.18
CA ASP A 53 4.42 -8.72 -15.12
C ASP A 53 5.05 -8.23 -13.80
N THR A 54 4.43 -7.25 -13.13
CA THR A 54 4.95 -6.68 -11.87
C THR A 54 4.17 -7.12 -10.64
N ARG A 55 3.01 -7.76 -10.80
CA ARG A 55 2.19 -8.15 -9.67
C ARG A 55 2.89 -9.13 -8.75
N VAL A 56 2.58 -9.06 -7.47
CA VAL A 56 2.98 -10.08 -6.50
C VAL A 56 2.20 -11.37 -6.78
N ARG A 57 2.93 -12.49 -6.84
CA ARG A 57 2.36 -13.83 -7.04
C ARG A 57 2.47 -14.61 -5.74
N LEU A 58 1.34 -15.01 -5.19
CA LEU A 58 1.29 -15.91 -4.04
C LEU A 58 1.34 -17.36 -4.51
N ILE A 59 1.79 -18.25 -3.63
CA ILE A 59 1.65 -19.69 -3.87
C ILE A 59 0.15 -20.02 -3.87
N PRO A 60 -0.40 -20.69 -4.89
CA PRO A 60 -1.81 -21.05 -4.92
C PRO A 60 -2.24 -21.89 -3.72
N VAL A 61 -3.43 -21.59 -3.20
CA VAL A 61 -4.11 -22.36 -2.16
C VAL A 61 -5.58 -22.55 -2.54
N LYS A 62 -6.30 -23.40 -1.80
CA LYS A 62 -7.70 -23.71 -2.10
C LYS A 62 -8.59 -22.46 -2.17
N GLU A 63 -8.36 -21.50 -1.29
CA GLU A 63 -9.12 -20.25 -1.19
C GLU A 63 -8.69 -19.19 -2.22
N ASN A 64 -7.52 -19.41 -2.86
CA ASN A 64 -6.94 -18.50 -3.85
C ASN A 64 -6.12 -19.29 -4.87
N LEU A 65 -6.82 -19.95 -5.80
CA LEU A 65 -6.22 -20.85 -6.79
C LEU A 65 -5.28 -20.13 -7.79
N GLN A 66 -5.47 -18.83 -8.00
CA GLN A 66 -4.63 -18.03 -8.88
C GLN A 66 -3.42 -17.39 -8.15
N GLY A 67 -3.37 -17.53 -6.82
CA GLY A 67 -2.36 -16.84 -6.02
C GLY A 67 -2.38 -15.34 -6.26
N TYR A 68 -3.57 -14.74 -6.44
CA TYR A 68 -3.75 -13.35 -6.78
C TYR A 68 -3.88 -12.49 -5.51
N ILE A 69 -3.20 -11.36 -5.54
CA ILE A 69 -3.42 -10.23 -4.64
C ILE A 69 -3.18 -8.95 -5.43
N ASN A 70 -3.95 -7.90 -5.15
CA ASN A 70 -3.75 -6.59 -5.76
C ASN A 70 -2.55 -5.89 -5.12
N ALA A 71 -1.38 -6.22 -5.63
CA ALA A 71 -0.08 -5.73 -5.16
C ALA A 71 0.96 -5.82 -6.29
N SER A 72 1.85 -4.84 -6.36
CA SER A 72 2.92 -4.74 -7.36
C SER A 72 4.30 -4.59 -6.73
N HIS A 73 5.29 -5.26 -7.29
CA HIS A 73 6.69 -5.01 -6.98
C HIS A 73 7.14 -3.69 -7.62
N VAL A 74 7.73 -2.81 -6.81
CA VAL A 74 8.29 -1.54 -7.24
C VAL A 74 9.78 -1.53 -6.90
N LYS A 75 10.63 -1.29 -7.89
CA LYS A 75 12.07 -1.16 -7.74
C LYS A 75 12.54 0.19 -8.24
N ILE A 76 13.17 0.96 -7.36
CA ILE A 76 13.71 2.27 -7.68
C ILE A 76 15.22 2.19 -7.54
N ARG A 77 15.94 2.60 -8.58
CA ARG A 77 17.40 2.72 -8.54
C ARG A 77 17.77 4.18 -8.32
N ILE A 78 18.46 4.44 -7.21
CA ILE A 78 19.04 5.74 -6.93
C ILE A 78 20.55 5.54 -6.84
N GLN A 79 21.30 6.11 -7.81
CA GLN A 79 22.72 5.86 -7.96
C GLN A 79 23.04 4.36 -8.05
N ASN A 80 23.77 3.81 -7.09
CA ASN A 80 24.15 2.39 -7.04
C ASN A 80 23.27 1.55 -6.11
N THR A 81 22.26 2.16 -5.48
CA THR A 81 21.38 1.47 -4.53
C THR A 81 20.02 1.17 -5.17
N ILE A 82 19.54 -0.06 -5.00
CA ILE A 82 18.19 -0.46 -5.41
C ILE A 82 17.31 -0.52 -4.17
N TYR A 83 16.28 0.30 -4.18
CA TYR A 83 15.21 0.30 -3.18
C TYR A 83 14.07 -0.58 -3.68
N SER A 84 13.67 -1.54 -2.86
CA SER A 84 12.57 -2.46 -3.17
C SER A 84 11.36 -2.16 -2.31
N TYR A 85 10.20 -2.09 -2.97
CA TYR A 85 8.91 -1.88 -2.32
C TYR A 85 7.89 -2.86 -2.89
N ILE A 86 6.81 -3.06 -2.15
CA ILE A 86 5.56 -3.63 -2.64
C ILE A 86 4.48 -2.60 -2.37
N ALA A 87 3.84 -2.11 -3.45
CA ALA A 87 2.67 -1.25 -3.37
C ALA A 87 1.40 -2.11 -3.47
N THR A 88 0.44 -1.91 -2.57
CA THR A 88 -0.79 -2.69 -2.54
C THR A 88 -1.99 -1.84 -2.11
N GLU A 89 -3.18 -2.24 -2.49
CA GLU A 89 -4.39 -1.68 -1.92
C GLU A 89 -4.55 -2.08 -0.44
N SER A 90 -5.41 -1.37 0.30
CA SER A 90 -5.75 -1.78 1.65
C SER A 90 -6.49 -3.13 1.64
N PRO A 91 -6.17 -4.05 2.56
CA PRO A 91 -6.82 -5.34 2.62
C PRO A 91 -8.34 -5.24 2.68
N LEU A 92 -9.01 -6.09 1.91
CA LEU A 92 -10.43 -6.40 2.05
C LEU A 92 -10.62 -7.51 3.11
N PRO A 93 -11.81 -7.68 3.69
CA PRO A 93 -12.07 -8.81 4.59
C PRO A 93 -11.66 -10.17 3.99
N LEU A 94 -11.89 -10.35 2.68
CA LEU A 94 -11.55 -11.56 1.92
C LEU A 94 -10.03 -11.72 1.74
N THR A 95 -9.25 -10.63 1.67
CA THR A 95 -7.82 -10.67 1.33
C THR A 95 -6.88 -10.53 2.52
N ILE A 96 -7.39 -10.45 3.77
CA ILE A 96 -6.55 -10.37 4.99
C ILE A 96 -5.55 -11.53 5.05
N TYR A 97 -6.01 -12.75 4.76
CA TYR A 97 -5.14 -13.92 4.78
C TYR A 97 -4.06 -13.84 3.69
N ASP A 98 -4.42 -13.47 2.48
CA ASP A 98 -3.48 -13.28 1.36
C ASP A 98 -2.46 -12.17 1.66
N PHE A 99 -2.87 -11.12 2.35
CA PHE A 99 -1.98 -10.03 2.76
C PHE A 99 -0.88 -10.52 3.73
N TRP A 100 -1.22 -11.32 4.73
CA TRP A 100 -0.24 -11.91 5.64
C TRP A 100 0.63 -12.97 4.97
N ARG A 101 0.09 -13.70 3.99
CA ARG A 101 0.89 -14.60 3.14
C ARG A 101 1.90 -13.82 2.31
N MET A 102 1.50 -12.70 1.72
CA MET A 102 2.41 -11.80 1.00
C MET A 102 3.54 -11.32 1.89
N ILE A 103 3.25 -10.88 3.12
CA ILE A 103 4.26 -10.49 4.12
C ILE A 103 5.23 -11.65 4.39
N SER A 104 4.71 -12.85 4.56
CA SER A 104 5.53 -14.04 4.84
C SER A 104 6.43 -14.41 3.66
N LEU A 105 5.86 -14.53 2.46
CA LEU A 105 6.54 -15.01 1.27
C LEU A 105 7.61 -14.02 0.74
N ASN A 106 7.38 -12.73 0.90
CA ASN A 106 8.29 -11.69 0.39
C ASN A 106 9.27 -11.16 1.45
N ASN A 107 9.39 -11.83 2.58
CA ASN A 107 10.31 -11.44 3.65
C ASN A 107 10.13 -10.00 4.14
N ILE A 108 8.88 -9.53 4.24
CA ILE A 108 8.55 -8.17 4.65
C ILE A 108 8.66 -8.04 6.17
N HIS A 109 9.41 -7.03 6.60
CA HIS A 109 9.58 -6.67 8.00
C HIS A 109 9.00 -5.30 8.33
N VAL A 110 8.71 -4.48 7.31
CA VAL A 110 8.18 -3.13 7.47
C VAL A 110 6.94 -2.96 6.60
N VAL A 111 5.84 -2.59 7.23
CA VAL A 111 4.57 -2.24 6.60
C VAL A 111 4.27 -0.78 6.89
N VAL A 112 4.01 -0.02 5.85
CA VAL A 112 3.62 1.39 5.90
C VAL A 112 2.17 1.50 5.49
N MET A 113 1.35 2.10 6.34
CA MET A 113 -0.06 2.37 6.13
C MET A 113 -0.27 3.88 6.00
N LEU A 114 -0.67 4.32 4.81
CA LEU A 114 -0.95 5.73 4.48
C LEU A 114 -2.46 6.03 4.55
N ILE A 115 -3.11 5.53 5.59
CA ILE A 115 -4.55 5.71 5.85
C ILE A 115 -4.71 6.10 7.31
N GLY A 116 -5.38 7.23 7.56
CA GLY A 116 -5.59 7.74 8.91
C GLY A 116 -6.56 6.88 9.73
N ASP A 117 -7.64 6.40 9.13
CA ASP A 117 -8.67 5.59 9.79
C ASP A 117 -9.07 4.38 8.95
N PHE A 118 -9.83 3.46 9.53
CA PHE A 118 -10.38 2.27 8.85
C PHE A 118 -11.74 2.53 8.20
N ILE A 119 -12.42 3.59 8.61
CA ILE A 119 -13.76 3.95 8.17
C ILE A 119 -13.75 5.44 7.80
N GLU A 120 -14.22 5.76 6.62
CA GLU A 120 -14.45 7.12 6.15
C GLU A 120 -15.88 7.23 5.61
N ASN A 121 -16.64 8.27 6.05
CA ASN A 121 -18.02 8.53 5.62
C ASN A 121 -18.90 7.27 5.66
N ASP A 122 -18.85 6.50 6.75
CA ASP A 122 -19.55 5.23 6.97
C ASP A 122 -19.14 4.09 6.02
N HIS A 123 -18.09 4.26 5.22
CA HIS A 123 -17.54 3.22 4.35
C HIS A 123 -16.24 2.66 4.90
N GLN A 124 -16.11 1.33 4.89
CA GLN A 124 -14.87 0.67 5.27
C GLN A 124 -13.82 0.81 4.16
N ILE A 125 -12.82 1.67 4.40
CA ILE A 125 -11.69 1.90 3.48
C ILE A 125 -10.54 0.91 3.66
N CYS A 126 -10.47 0.27 4.84
CA CYS A 126 -9.50 -0.76 5.14
C CYS A 126 -10.10 -1.81 6.07
N ALA A 127 -9.92 -3.08 5.78
CA ALA A 127 -10.27 -4.14 6.74
C ALA A 127 -9.28 -4.14 7.92
N ARG A 128 -9.77 -4.50 9.10
CA ARG A 128 -8.90 -4.64 10.28
C ARG A 128 -8.03 -5.90 10.16
N TYR A 129 -6.90 -5.77 9.55
CA TYR A 129 -5.97 -6.87 9.26
C TYR A 129 -4.91 -7.11 10.35
N PHE A 130 -4.98 -6.39 11.47
CA PHE A 130 -4.11 -6.59 12.63
C PHE A 130 -4.86 -6.40 13.95
N PRO A 131 -4.36 -6.99 15.07
CA PRO A 131 -4.97 -6.82 16.39
C PRO A 131 -4.70 -5.41 16.94
N LEU A 132 -5.74 -4.77 17.50
CA LEU A 132 -5.65 -3.42 18.09
C LEU A 132 -5.26 -3.46 19.58
N LYS A 133 -5.34 -4.62 20.23
CA LYS A 133 -5.02 -4.78 21.65
C LYS A 133 -4.11 -6.00 21.83
N LYS A 134 -3.26 -5.96 22.83
CA LYS A 134 -2.31 -7.05 23.14
C LYS A 134 -3.01 -8.37 23.49
N GLU A 135 -4.21 -8.29 24.03
CA GLU A 135 -4.99 -9.49 24.42
C GLU A 135 -5.64 -10.17 23.21
N ASN A 136 -5.72 -9.47 22.09
CA ASN A 136 -6.35 -9.98 20.88
C ASN A 136 -5.29 -10.59 19.97
N ILE A 137 -5.57 -11.77 19.43
CA ILE A 137 -4.77 -12.41 18.41
C ILE A 137 -5.59 -12.44 17.12
N LEU A 138 -5.01 -11.89 16.04
CA LEU A 138 -5.59 -12.12 14.73
C LEU A 138 -5.17 -13.51 14.24
N ARG A 139 -6.16 -14.35 13.93
CA ARG A 139 -5.95 -15.68 13.39
C ARG A 139 -6.39 -15.75 11.94
N THR A 140 -5.54 -16.32 11.12
CA THR A 140 -5.81 -16.68 9.73
C THR A 140 -5.65 -18.20 9.56
N ASN A 141 -5.79 -18.72 8.35
CA ASN A 141 -5.66 -20.16 8.11
C ASN A 141 -4.26 -20.70 8.46
N GLU A 142 -3.20 -19.88 8.32
CA GLU A 142 -1.81 -20.31 8.53
C GLU A 142 -1.09 -19.56 9.65
N PHE A 143 -1.60 -18.39 10.06
CA PHE A 143 -0.85 -17.47 10.92
C PHE A 143 -1.63 -16.99 12.12
N GLU A 144 -0.89 -16.76 13.19
CA GLU A 144 -1.32 -15.98 14.36
C GLU A 144 -0.46 -14.72 14.44
N ILE A 145 -1.12 -13.56 14.60
CA ILE A 145 -0.49 -12.26 14.69
C ILE A 145 -0.82 -11.62 16.04
N GLU A 146 0.21 -11.28 16.80
CA GLU A 146 0.12 -10.64 18.10
C GLU A 146 0.66 -9.21 18.06
N LEU A 147 0.01 -8.28 18.72
CA LEU A 147 0.54 -6.95 19.00
C LEU A 147 1.51 -7.01 20.19
N ILE A 148 2.79 -6.67 19.95
CA ILE A 148 3.82 -6.64 20.99
C ILE A 148 3.88 -5.27 21.66
N SER A 149 3.94 -4.22 20.84
CA SER A 149 4.09 -2.84 21.30
C SER A 149 3.40 -1.88 20.37
N GLU A 150 2.96 -0.77 20.93
CA GLU A 150 2.42 0.36 20.20
C GLU A 150 3.01 1.64 20.78
N GLN A 151 3.43 2.55 19.89
CA GLN A 151 3.90 3.89 20.22
C GLN A 151 3.09 4.90 19.41
N ILE A 152 2.33 5.72 20.09
CA ILE A 152 1.52 6.77 19.49
C ILE A 152 2.36 8.06 19.46
N ARG A 153 2.53 8.64 18.28
CA ARG A 153 3.08 9.97 18.03
C ARG A 153 1.95 10.91 17.64
N VAL A 154 2.27 12.18 17.43
CA VAL A 154 1.25 13.17 17.05
C VAL A 154 0.58 12.81 15.73
N ASP A 155 1.38 12.47 14.70
CA ASP A 155 0.91 12.31 13.33
C ASP A 155 1.01 10.88 12.81
N PHE A 156 1.55 9.95 13.61
CA PHE A 156 1.71 8.55 13.20
C PHE A 156 1.79 7.60 14.39
N ILE A 157 1.55 6.33 14.12
CA ILE A 157 1.59 5.25 15.12
C ILE A 157 2.56 4.18 14.64
N ILE A 158 3.44 3.73 15.55
CA ILE A 158 4.36 2.61 15.30
C ILE A 158 3.89 1.42 16.12
N ARG A 159 3.64 0.30 15.44
CA ARG A 159 3.28 -0.96 16.07
C ARG A 159 4.30 -2.04 15.73
N HIS A 160 4.55 -2.94 16.65
CA HIS A 160 5.31 -4.14 16.37
C HIS A 160 4.42 -5.35 16.56
N PHE A 161 4.34 -6.16 15.52
CA PHE A 161 3.61 -7.42 15.53
C PHE A 161 4.57 -8.59 15.51
N ARG A 162 4.20 -9.64 16.21
CA ARG A 162 4.88 -10.94 16.12
C ARG A 162 4.00 -11.90 15.36
N MET A 163 4.58 -12.51 14.36
CA MET A 163 3.91 -13.44 13.47
C MET A 163 4.38 -14.87 13.77
N TYR A 164 3.43 -15.77 13.94
CA TYR A 164 3.64 -17.20 14.14
C TYR A 164 2.88 -18.00 13.09
N THR A 165 3.33 -19.23 12.85
CA THR A 165 2.47 -20.24 12.23
C THR A 165 1.37 -20.65 13.21
N ILE A 166 0.27 -21.24 12.71
CA ILE A 166 -0.81 -21.79 13.55
C ILE A 166 -0.31 -22.89 14.51
N ASN A 167 0.84 -23.50 14.24
CA ASN A 167 1.49 -24.49 15.09
C ASN A 167 2.42 -23.85 16.15
N GLY A 168 2.41 -22.52 16.29
CA GLY A 168 3.18 -21.78 17.29
C GLY A 168 4.65 -21.52 16.94
N GLN A 169 5.11 -21.86 15.74
CA GLN A 169 6.47 -21.53 15.32
C GLN A 169 6.56 -20.04 14.98
N ARG A 170 7.47 -19.33 15.63
CA ARG A 170 7.71 -17.92 15.33
C ARG A 170 8.31 -17.77 13.93
N ILE A 171 7.69 -16.93 13.11
CA ILE A 171 8.16 -16.60 11.76
C ILE A 171 9.01 -15.35 11.81
N ARG A 172 8.45 -14.20 12.23
CA ARG A 172 9.14 -12.91 12.27
C ARG A 172 8.46 -11.86 13.14
N THR A 173 9.15 -10.74 13.29
CA THR A 173 8.56 -9.49 13.77
C THR A 173 8.32 -8.57 12.58
N VAL A 174 7.18 -7.88 12.57
CA VAL A 174 6.78 -6.91 11.57
C VAL A 174 6.58 -5.57 12.25
N ALA A 175 7.32 -4.54 11.82
CA ALA A 175 7.06 -3.16 12.19
C ALA A 175 5.98 -2.60 11.28
N HIS A 176 4.98 -1.98 11.85
CA HIS A 176 3.86 -1.37 11.15
C HIS A 176 3.82 0.11 11.53
N LEU A 177 3.99 0.97 10.53
CA LEU A 177 3.97 2.41 10.69
C LEU A 177 2.74 2.97 9.99
N GLN A 178 1.85 3.58 10.75
CA GLN A 178 0.62 4.19 10.24
C GLN A 178 0.75 5.70 10.31
N TYR A 179 0.67 6.40 9.17
CA TYR A 179 0.54 7.85 9.13
C TYR A 179 -0.93 8.22 9.33
N THR A 180 -1.23 9.01 10.36
CA THR A 180 -2.60 9.33 10.79
C THR A 180 -3.05 10.74 10.45
N ALA A 181 -2.12 11.61 10.03
CA ALA A 181 -2.40 13.01 9.69
C ALA A 181 -2.71 13.24 8.20
N TRP A 182 -2.97 12.19 7.44
CA TRP A 182 -3.36 12.29 6.04
C TRP A 182 -4.85 11.97 5.89
N ASP A 183 -5.63 12.99 5.55
CA ASP A 183 -7.01 12.79 5.13
C ASP A 183 -7.04 12.27 3.69
N ASP A 184 -7.79 11.19 3.45
CA ASP A 184 -8.04 10.71 2.09
C ASP A 184 -8.59 11.87 1.24
N ASN A 185 -8.00 12.10 0.09
CA ASN A 185 -8.34 13.17 -0.85
C ASN A 185 -7.72 14.56 -0.62
N GLN A 186 -6.76 14.73 0.29
CA GLN A 186 -6.01 15.98 0.46
C GLN A 186 -4.50 15.69 0.45
N LEU A 187 -3.69 16.72 0.23
CA LEU A 187 -2.26 16.65 0.54
C LEU A 187 -2.08 16.76 2.05
N PRO A 188 -1.01 16.18 2.62
CA PRO A 188 -0.67 16.41 4.01
C PRO A 188 -0.62 17.90 4.30
N LEU A 189 -1.33 18.34 5.33
CA LEU A 189 -1.41 19.77 5.69
C LEU A 189 -0.03 20.34 6.05
N GLU A 190 0.84 19.51 6.61
CA GLU A 190 2.21 19.88 7.00
C GLU A 190 3.22 18.93 6.36
N CYS A 191 3.98 19.43 5.39
CA CYS A 191 5.03 18.64 4.72
C CYS A 191 6.09 18.12 5.70
N GLN A 192 6.40 18.86 6.77
CA GLN A 192 7.42 18.45 7.75
C GLN A 192 7.02 17.19 8.49
N SER A 193 5.76 17.09 8.91
CA SER A 193 5.22 15.89 9.58
C SER A 193 5.38 14.64 8.70
N PHE A 194 5.10 14.76 7.40
CA PHE A 194 5.27 13.64 6.48
C PHE A 194 6.76 13.28 6.26
N ILE A 195 7.64 14.29 6.18
CA ILE A 195 9.09 14.07 6.10
C ILE A 195 9.60 13.34 7.35
N ASP A 196 9.14 13.74 8.54
CA ASP A 196 9.51 13.09 9.79
C ASP A 196 9.04 11.64 9.83
N PHE A 197 7.84 11.37 9.34
CA PHE A 197 7.33 10.01 9.17
C PHE A 197 8.19 9.18 8.21
N VAL A 198 8.55 9.71 7.04
CA VAL A 198 9.43 9.03 6.07
C VAL A 198 10.78 8.72 6.67
N ASN A 199 11.38 9.66 7.43
CA ASN A 199 12.65 9.46 8.14
C ASN A 199 12.55 8.33 9.17
N GLU A 200 11.41 8.23 9.89
CA GLU A 200 11.16 7.13 10.84
C GLU A 200 11.04 5.78 10.10
N VAL A 201 10.31 5.74 8.98
CA VAL A 201 10.24 4.54 8.12
C VAL A 201 11.63 4.09 7.69
N ASP A 202 12.47 5.01 7.24
CA ASP A 202 13.84 4.70 6.80
C ASP A 202 14.73 4.23 7.95
N CYS A 203 14.57 4.79 9.14
CA CYS A 203 15.25 4.32 10.35
C CYS A 203 14.89 2.87 10.67
N VAL A 204 13.59 2.55 10.66
CA VAL A 204 13.09 1.19 10.92
C VAL A 204 13.53 0.22 9.82
N ARG A 205 13.50 0.62 8.55
CA ARG A 205 13.98 -0.21 7.43
C ARG A 205 15.46 -0.59 7.59
N ARG A 206 16.32 0.37 7.96
CA ARG A 206 17.74 0.11 8.21
C ARG A 206 17.95 -0.90 9.33
N TYR A 207 17.15 -0.85 10.38
CA TYR A 207 17.22 -1.82 11.47
C TYR A 207 16.92 -3.26 11.02
N TYR A 208 15.94 -3.45 10.10
CA TYR A 208 15.54 -4.77 9.60
C TYR A 208 16.32 -5.24 8.35
N GLY A 209 17.18 -4.39 7.80
CA GLY A 209 17.95 -4.66 6.58
C GLY A 209 17.31 -4.04 5.33
N GLU A 210 18.04 -3.12 4.71
CA GLU A 210 17.57 -2.30 3.56
C GLU A 210 17.26 -3.10 2.30
N THR A 211 17.76 -4.33 2.19
CA THR A 211 17.54 -5.20 1.03
C THR A 211 16.16 -5.83 1.00
N ASN A 212 15.48 -5.92 2.15
CA ASN A 212 14.13 -6.43 2.23
C ASN A 212 13.13 -5.41 1.65
N PRO A 213 12.10 -5.86 0.91
CA PRO A 213 11.09 -4.94 0.43
C PRO A 213 10.30 -4.33 1.59
N CYS A 214 9.98 -3.03 1.46
CA CYS A 214 9.03 -2.35 2.32
C CYS A 214 7.65 -2.43 1.67
N LEU A 215 6.64 -2.89 2.41
CA LEU A 215 5.27 -2.90 1.93
C LEU A 215 4.63 -1.56 2.26
N VAL A 216 4.01 -0.93 1.25
CA VAL A 216 3.29 0.32 1.40
C VAL A 216 1.87 0.13 0.89
N HIS A 217 0.89 0.53 1.68
CA HIS A 217 -0.50 0.56 1.24
C HIS A 217 -1.20 1.85 1.63
N CYS A 218 -2.10 2.26 0.76
CA CYS A 218 -3.14 3.24 1.01
C CYS A 218 -4.50 2.60 0.76
N THR A 219 -5.54 3.34 0.47
CA THR A 219 -6.88 2.77 0.16
C THR A 219 -6.87 1.96 -1.13
N ALA A 220 -6.34 2.53 -2.24
CA ALA A 220 -6.40 1.93 -3.57
C ALA A 220 -5.08 1.28 -4.05
N GLY A 221 -3.98 1.46 -3.32
CA GLY A 221 -2.66 1.01 -3.77
C GLY A 221 -2.00 1.93 -4.80
N ILE A 222 -2.65 3.06 -5.08
CA ILE A 222 -2.15 4.19 -5.85
C ILE A 222 -2.34 5.43 -5.00
N GLU A 223 -1.43 6.38 -5.06
CA GLU A 223 -1.54 7.60 -4.26
C GLU A 223 -2.88 8.32 -4.54
N SER A 224 -3.44 8.94 -3.51
CA SER A 224 -4.78 9.54 -3.50
C SER A 224 -5.04 10.57 -4.61
N GLU A 225 -4.00 11.14 -5.21
CA GLU A 225 -4.11 12.08 -6.32
C GLU A 225 -4.45 11.43 -7.67
N HIS A 226 -3.98 10.21 -7.93
CA HIS A 226 -4.34 9.50 -9.17
C HIS A 226 -5.82 9.12 -9.22
N THR A 227 -6.45 8.90 -8.06
CA THR A 227 -7.89 8.66 -7.99
C THR A 227 -8.72 9.90 -8.34
N LYS A 228 -8.20 11.12 -8.11
CA LYS A 228 -8.87 12.37 -8.51
C LYS A 228 -8.79 12.60 -10.03
N CYS A 229 -7.65 12.32 -10.66
CA CYS A 229 -7.52 12.42 -12.12
C CYS A 229 -8.48 11.47 -12.84
N ALA A 230 -8.57 10.21 -12.40
CA ALA A 230 -9.50 9.24 -12.99
C ALA A 230 -10.98 9.64 -12.81
N LYS A 231 -11.33 10.26 -11.66
CA LYS A 231 -12.71 10.73 -11.40
C LYS A 231 -13.04 12.04 -12.12
N SER A 232 -12.08 12.94 -12.35
CA SER A 232 -12.31 14.18 -13.10
C SER A 232 -12.54 13.92 -14.58
N ASP A 233 -11.82 12.97 -15.17
CA ASP A 233 -12.01 12.58 -16.58
C ASP A 233 -13.35 11.87 -16.82
N ALA A 234 -13.86 11.11 -15.83
CA ALA A 234 -15.19 10.50 -15.92
C ALA A 234 -16.35 11.53 -15.85
N ARG A 235 -16.13 12.69 -15.22
CA ARG A 235 -17.13 13.75 -15.14
C ARG A 235 -17.12 14.68 -16.37
N THR A 236 -15.96 14.87 -16.99
CA THR A 236 -15.83 15.69 -18.21
C THR A 236 -16.31 14.99 -19.47
N SER A 237 -16.31 13.66 -19.52
CA SER A 237 -16.84 12.91 -20.67
C SER A 237 -18.38 12.86 -20.72
N ASN A 238 -19.09 13.28 -19.66
CA ASN A 238 -20.57 13.33 -19.63
C ASN A 238 -21.16 14.72 -19.91
N VAL A 239 -20.36 15.70 -20.31
CA VAL A 239 -20.84 17.08 -20.59
C VAL A 239 -20.73 17.43 -22.07
N ILE A 240 -20.36 16.52 -22.97
CA ILE A 240 -20.40 16.73 -24.41
C ILE A 240 -21.18 15.56 -25.03
N SER A 241 -22.49 15.67 -25.00
CA SER A 241 -23.45 15.07 -25.94
C SER A 241 -24.73 15.89 -25.97
#